data_e425367fb4a16232c3d496226398d02f
#
_entry.id   e425367fb4a16232c3d496226398d02f
#
_cell.length_a   1.000
_cell.length_b   1.000
_cell.length_c   1.000
_cell.angle_alpha   90.00
_cell.angle_beta   90.00
_cell.angle_gamma   90.00
#
_symmetry.space_group_name_H-M   'P 1'
#
loop_
_entity.id
_entity.type
_entity.pdbx_description
1 polymer ?
#
loop_
_entity_poly.entity_id
_entity_poly.type
_entity_poly.pdbx_seq_one_letter_code
_entity_poly.pdbx_strand_id
1 'polypeptide(L)'
;MQNLCTIYDMSYLEMKLNVDELKIRSLEVGQEVDITADAVPGETYKGVISSILVAGTTANGSTSYPVTVRIDDMGELLPGMNATAKITTASVKNVLALPNAALVRGSYVLVTKDSPSAANAEISMTAPDGYVYVKVTTGISDDDYIEVKSGLQEGDTIAYDNSSVSATDFYSNMMASAEGDDE
;
A
#
# COMPACT_ATOMS: atom_id res chain seq x y z
N MET A 1 -13.98 33.19 -37.43
CA MET A 1 -15.26 32.65 -36.97
C MET A 1 -15.31 32.77 -35.47
N GLN A 2 -16.34 33.38 -34.90
CA GLN A 2 -16.54 33.45 -33.45
C GLN A 2 -17.48 32.34 -33.05
N ASN A 3 -17.07 31.52 -32.06
CA ASN A 3 -17.95 30.51 -31.46
C ASN A 3 -19.00 31.23 -30.60
N LEU A 4 -20.30 30.97 -30.90
CA LEU A 4 -21.43 31.57 -30.22
C LEU A 4 -21.75 30.85 -28.88
N CYS A 5 -21.56 29.55 -28.82
CA CYS A 5 -21.74 28.72 -27.63
C CYS A 5 -20.95 27.41 -27.75
N THR A 6 -20.71 26.78 -26.61
CA THR A 6 -20.15 25.41 -26.48
C THR A 6 -21.16 24.58 -25.72
N ILE A 7 -21.55 23.42 -26.25
CA ILE A 7 -22.46 22.48 -25.60
C ILE A 7 -21.63 21.30 -25.14
N TYR A 8 -21.76 20.94 -23.86
CA TYR A 8 -21.13 19.78 -23.27
C TYR A 8 -22.13 18.64 -23.09
N ASP A 9 -21.75 17.44 -23.52
CA ASP A 9 -22.47 16.23 -23.14
C ASP A 9 -21.96 15.80 -21.75
N MET A 10 -22.87 15.77 -20.77
CA MET A 10 -22.59 15.45 -19.38
C MET A 10 -23.09 14.04 -19.01
N SER A 11 -23.15 13.11 -19.98
CA SER A 11 -23.57 11.73 -19.72
C SER A 11 -22.55 10.95 -18.91
N TYR A 12 -21.28 11.30 -19.02
CA TYR A 12 -20.15 10.75 -18.29
C TYR A 12 -18.97 11.71 -18.33
N LEU A 13 -18.00 11.50 -17.44
CA LEU A 13 -16.71 12.21 -17.50
C LEU A 13 -15.59 11.24 -17.86
N GLU A 14 -14.55 11.78 -18.47
CA GLU A 14 -13.31 11.07 -18.73
C GLU A 14 -12.16 11.77 -18.02
N MET A 15 -11.39 10.99 -17.26
CA MET A 15 -10.14 11.41 -16.66
C MET A 15 -8.97 10.78 -17.43
N LYS A 16 -8.03 11.60 -17.88
CA LYS A 16 -6.83 11.15 -18.57
C LYS A 16 -5.64 11.18 -17.61
N LEU A 17 -4.98 10.05 -17.51
CA LEU A 17 -3.83 9.83 -16.64
C LEU A 17 -2.61 9.46 -17.49
N ASN A 18 -1.43 9.88 -17.04
CA ASN A 18 -0.17 9.38 -17.59
C ASN A 18 0.46 8.43 -16.57
N VAL A 19 0.51 7.14 -16.90
CA VAL A 19 1.02 6.09 -16.02
C VAL A 19 2.42 5.70 -16.45
N ASP A 20 3.32 5.59 -15.47
CA ASP A 20 4.72 5.19 -15.69
C ASP A 20 4.84 3.77 -16.26
N GLU A 21 5.86 3.54 -17.10
CA GLU A 21 6.14 2.26 -17.75
C GLU A 21 6.25 1.10 -16.75
N LEU A 22 6.79 1.33 -15.55
CA LEU A 22 6.96 0.28 -14.55
C LEU A 22 5.62 -0.17 -13.95
N LYS A 23 4.60 0.68 -13.99
CA LYS A 23 3.28 0.43 -13.40
C LYS A 23 2.21 0.04 -14.41
N ILE A 24 2.38 0.39 -15.68
CA ILE A 24 1.35 0.15 -16.70
C ILE A 24 1.00 -1.32 -16.87
N ARG A 25 1.98 -2.22 -16.66
CA ARG A 25 1.79 -3.67 -16.80
C ARG A 25 0.89 -4.30 -15.74
N SER A 26 0.64 -3.59 -14.64
CA SER A 26 -0.26 -4.02 -13.56
C SER A 26 -1.68 -3.48 -13.70
N LEU A 27 -1.97 -2.74 -14.79
CA LEU A 27 -3.28 -2.18 -15.05
C LEU A 27 -3.98 -2.93 -16.17
N GLU A 28 -5.29 -3.07 -16.03
CA GLU A 28 -6.16 -3.71 -17.02
C GLU A 28 -7.38 -2.85 -17.31
N VAL A 29 -7.86 -2.95 -18.56
CA VAL A 29 -9.14 -2.31 -18.94
C VAL A 29 -10.28 -2.99 -18.18
N GLY A 30 -11.19 -2.21 -17.62
CA GLY A 30 -12.27 -2.68 -16.77
C GLY A 30 -11.95 -2.62 -15.27
N GLN A 31 -10.74 -2.26 -14.89
CA GLN A 31 -10.33 -2.14 -13.48
C GLN A 31 -10.97 -0.91 -12.83
N GLU A 32 -11.45 -1.07 -11.60
CA GLU A 32 -12.04 0.01 -10.80
C GLU A 32 -10.99 1.00 -10.31
N VAL A 33 -11.39 2.27 -10.28
CA VAL A 33 -10.56 3.38 -9.86
C VAL A 33 -11.32 4.25 -8.87
N ASP A 34 -10.73 4.55 -7.74
CA ASP A 34 -11.24 5.53 -6.79
C ASP A 34 -10.74 6.93 -7.18
N ILE A 35 -11.65 7.88 -7.28
CA ILE A 35 -11.36 9.23 -7.74
C ILE A 35 -11.78 10.20 -6.64
N THR A 36 -10.86 11.07 -6.25
CA THR A 36 -11.12 12.18 -5.34
C THR A 36 -10.78 13.50 -6.02
N ALA A 37 -11.58 14.54 -5.78
CA ALA A 37 -11.34 15.86 -6.34
C ALA A 37 -11.14 16.88 -5.22
N ASP A 38 -10.16 17.75 -5.37
CA ASP A 38 -9.84 18.80 -4.39
C ASP A 38 -11.00 19.77 -4.18
N ALA A 39 -11.81 19.97 -5.22
CA ALA A 39 -12.97 20.85 -5.19
C ALA A 39 -14.18 20.29 -4.44
N VAL A 40 -14.21 18.96 -4.20
CA VAL A 40 -15.32 18.25 -3.52
C VAL A 40 -14.70 17.38 -2.41
N PRO A 41 -14.25 17.97 -1.30
CA PRO A 41 -13.57 17.25 -0.25
C PRO A 41 -14.51 16.28 0.48
N GLY A 42 -14.00 15.06 0.74
CA GLY A 42 -14.74 14.02 1.47
C GLY A 42 -15.56 13.08 0.60
N GLU A 43 -15.71 13.37 -0.69
CA GLU A 43 -16.40 12.50 -1.65
C GLU A 43 -15.39 11.63 -2.44
N THR A 44 -15.76 10.38 -2.66
CA THR A 44 -15.01 9.44 -3.50
C THR A 44 -15.91 8.92 -4.61
N TYR A 45 -15.49 9.15 -5.84
CA TYR A 45 -16.21 8.72 -7.02
C TYR A 45 -15.60 7.44 -7.57
N LYS A 46 -16.43 6.60 -8.18
CA LYS A 46 -15.98 5.38 -8.84
C LYS A 46 -15.84 5.60 -10.32
N GLY A 47 -14.70 5.20 -10.86
CA GLY A 47 -14.44 5.15 -12.28
C GLY A 47 -13.96 3.77 -12.70
N VAL A 48 -13.88 3.57 -13.99
CA VAL A 48 -13.39 2.32 -14.60
C VAL A 48 -12.39 2.67 -15.69
N ILE A 49 -11.27 1.94 -15.75
CA ILE A 49 -10.31 2.08 -16.86
C ILE A 49 -11.01 1.69 -18.15
N SER A 50 -11.27 2.67 -19.02
CA SER A 50 -11.93 2.47 -20.31
C SER A 50 -10.95 2.15 -21.42
N SER A 51 -9.74 2.71 -21.37
CA SER A 51 -8.70 2.42 -22.36
C SER A 51 -7.29 2.64 -21.82
N ILE A 52 -6.36 1.86 -22.35
CA ILE A 52 -4.92 1.98 -22.13
C ILE A 52 -4.27 2.08 -23.51
N LEU A 53 -3.61 3.19 -23.80
CA LEU A 53 -2.92 3.36 -25.07
C LEU A 53 -1.56 2.66 -25.04
N VAL A 54 -1.29 1.86 -26.06
CA VAL A 54 -0.01 1.12 -26.20
C VAL A 54 1.14 2.00 -26.69
N ALA A 55 0.84 3.20 -27.19
CA ALA A 55 1.85 4.17 -27.60
C ALA A 55 2.24 5.05 -26.43
N GLY A 56 3.39 4.76 -25.82
CA GLY A 56 3.97 5.59 -24.75
C GLY A 56 4.54 6.91 -25.29
N THR A 57 4.58 7.90 -24.43
CA THR A 57 5.24 9.20 -24.68
C THR A 57 6.45 9.32 -23.76
N THR A 58 7.61 9.60 -24.34
CA THR A 58 8.85 9.82 -23.59
C THR A 58 9.09 11.32 -23.41
N ALA A 59 9.19 11.76 -22.18
CA ALA A 59 9.55 13.13 -21.81
C ALA A 59 10.53 13.10 -20.63
N ASN A 60 11.58 13.93 -20.69
CA ASN A 60 12.60 14.05 -19.64
C ASN A 60 13.23 12.71 -19.20
N GLY A 61 13.37 11.75 -20.12
CA GLY A 61 13.97 10.44 -19.84
C GLY A 61 13.03 9.43 -19.16
N SER A 62 11.76 9.77 -18.96
CA SER A 62 10.72 8.86 -18.45
C SER A 62 9.66 8.59 -19.52
N THR A 63 9.24 7.32 -19.63
CA THR A 63 8.18 6.89 -20.54
C THR A 63 6.88 6.72 -19.77
N SER A 64 5.81 7.34 -20.25
CA SER A 64 4.48 7.21 -19.69
C SER A 64 3.46 6.80 -20.76
N TYR A 65 2.42 6.13 -20.32
CA TYR A 65 1.34 5.62 -21.16
C TYR A 65 0.03 6.31 -20.79
N PRO A 66 -0.68 6.88 -21.77
CA PRO A 66 -1.98 7.47 -21.52
C PRO A 66 -3.01 6.41 -21.16
N VAL A 67 -3.69 6.62 -20.04
CA VAL A 67 -4.80 5.79 -19.53
C VAL A 67 -6.03 6.67 -19.42
N THR A 68 -7.17 6.21 -19.91
CA THR A 68 -8.44 6.92 -19.77
C THR A 68 -9.32 6.17 -18.77
N VAL A 69 -9.81 6.89 -17.78
CA VAL A 69 -10.78 6.42 -16.79
C VAL A 69 -12.12 7.06 -17.09
N ARG A 70 -13.17 6.26 -17.20
CA ARG A 70 -14.54 6.71 -17.37
C ARG A 70 -15.24 6.76 -16.01
N ILE A 71 -16.00 7.82 -15.78
CA ILE A 71 -16.76 8.08 -14.57
C ILE A 71 -18.22 8.26 -15.00
N ASP A 72 -19.08 7.30 -14.67
CA ASP A 72 -20.50 7.33 -15.03
C ASP A 72 -21.34 8.10 -14.01
N ASP A 73 -21.02 7.96 -12.71
CA ASP A 73 -21.64 8.73 -11.64
C ASP A 73 -20.76 9.94 -11.29
N MET A 74 -21.10 11.07 -11.85
CA MET A 74 -20.31 12.29 -11.75
C MET A 74 -20.56 13.05 -10.45
N GLY A 75 -21.74 12.88 -9.81
CA GLY A 75 -22.14 13.67 -8.66
C GLY A 75 -21.93 15.17 -8.87
N GLU A 76 -21.05 15.77 -8.08
CA GLU A 76 -20.67 17.20 -8.15
C GLU A 76 -19.40 17.46 -8.98
N LEU A 77 -18.84 16.44 -9.65
CA LEU A 77 -17.68 16.61 -10.51
C LEU A 77 -18.00 17.42 -11.77
N LEU A 78 -17.13 18.36 -12.10
CA LEU A 78 -17.24 19.17 -13.30
C LEU A 78 -15.99 19.02 -14.19
N PRO A 79 -16.15 19.13 -15.52
CA PRO A 79 -15.00 19.17 -16.43
C PRO A 79 -14.02 20.27 -16.07
N GLY A 80 -12.72 19.93 -16.02
CA GLY A 80 -11.66 20.87 -15.68
C GLY A 80 -11.28 20.91 -14.20
N MET A 81 -11.93 20.17 -13.31
CA MET A 81 -11.51 20.01 -11.93
C MET A 81 -10.22 19.18 -11.85
N ASN A 82 -9.37 19.52 -10.89
CA ASN A 82 -8.23 18.67 -10.51
C ASN A 82 -8.73 17.49 -9.70
N ALA A 83 -8.30 16.29 -10.09
CA ALA A 83 -8.70 15.06 -9.42
C ALA A 83 -7.51 14.09 -9.31
N THR A 84 -7.53 13.30 -8.25
CA THR A 84 -6.56 12.23 -7.99
C THR A 84 -7.23 10.88 -8.19
N ALA A 85 -6.58 9.99 -8.95
CA ALA A 85 -7.04 8.62 -9.16
C ALA A 85 -6.21 7.64 -8.33
N LYS A 86 -6.85 6.82 -7.53
CA LYS A 86 -6.25 5.70 -6.80
C LYS A 86 -6.66 4.39 -7.46
N ILE A 87 -5.70 3.69 -8.06
CA ILE A 87 -5.92 2.43 -8.77
C ILE A 87 -5.38 1.30 -7.89
N THR A 88 -6.24 0.38 -7.49
CA THR A 88 -5.84 -0.80 -6.72
C THR A 88 -5.30 -1.86 -7.68
N THR A 89 -3.99 -2.07 -7.70
CA THR A 89 -3.31 -3.00 -8.63
C THR A 89 -3.32 -4.44 -8.15
N ALA A 90 -3.42 -4.67 -6.85
CA ALA A 90 -3.55 -5.98 -6.25
C ALA A 90 -4.39 -5.91 -4.97
N SER A 91 -5.17 -6.94 -4.72
CA SER A 91 -5.95 -7.05 -3.49
C SER A 91 -6.05 -8.51 -3.09
N VAL A 92 -5.86 -8.79 -1.80
CA VAL A 92 -6.13 -10.09 -1.20
C VAL A 92 -7.10 -9.91 -0.04
N LYS A 93 -7.92 -10.93 0.19
CA LYS A 93 -8.91 -10.92 1.29
C LYS A 93 -8.68 -12.14 2.17
N ASN A 94 -9.00 -12.01 3.46
CA ASN A 94 -8.89 -13.10 4.43
C ASN A 94 -7.47 -13.65 4.56
N VAL A 95 -6.48 -12.77 4.62
CA VAL A 95 -5.08 -13.12 4.81
C VAL A 95 -4.57 -12.58 6.14
N LEU A 96 -3.57 -13.25 6.69
CA LEU A 96 -2.83 -12.72 7.82
C LEU A 96 -1.96 -11.55 7.34
N ALA A 97 -2.09 -10.41 7.98
CA ALA A 97 -1.30 -9.22 7.68
C ALA A 97 -0.62 -8.71 8.95
N LEU A 98 0.53 -8.11 8.79
CA LEU A 98 1.26 -7.46 9.88
C LEU A 98 1.73 -6.07 9.45
N PRO A 99 1.92 -5.13 10.40
CA PRO A 99 2.51 -3.84 10.09
C PRO A 99 3.90 -3.99 9.45
N ASN A 100 4.21 -3.18 8.45
CA ASN A 100 5.52 -3.21 7.80
C ASN A 100 6.67 -3.03 8.80
N ALA A 101 6.45 -2.23 9.86
CA ALA A 101 7.41 -2.01 10.94
C ALA A 101 7.76 -3.28 11.74
N ALA A 102 6.89 -4.30 11.72
CA ALA A 102 7.15 -5.56 12.45
C ALA A 102 8.12 -6.49 11.70
N LEU A 103 8.44 -6.20 10.45
CA LEU A 103 9.33 -7.01 9.65
C LEU A 103 10.79 -6.63 9.90
N VAL A 104 11.55 -7.51 10.53
CA VAL A 104 12.96 -7.33 10.86
C VAL A 104 13.82 -8.02 9.80
N ARG A 105 14.88 -7.34 9.34
CA ARG A 105 15.82 -7.86 8.33
C ARG A 105 15.15 -8.45 7.08
N GLY A 106 13.98 -7.91 6.73
CA GLY A 106 13.25 -8.25 5.50
C GLY A 106 12.52 -9.59 5.48
N SER A 107 12.66 -10.45 6.50
CA SER A 107 12.03 -11.78 6.48
C SER A 107 11.76 -12.38 7.85
N TYR A 108 11.94 -11.64 8.93
CA TYR A 108 11.77 -12.14 10.29
C TYR A 108 10.80 -11.27 11.07
N VAL A 109 10.08 -11.89 11.99
CA VAL A 109 9.20 -11.22 12.94
C VAL A 109 9.57 -11.66 14.36
N LEU A 110 9.56 -10.73 15.29
CA LEU A 110 9.80 -11.00 16.70
C LEU A 110 8.48 -11.39 17.35
N VAL A 111 8.38 -12.62 17.84
CA VAL A 111 7.19 -13.15 18.52
C VAL A 111 7.54 -13.53 19.95
N THR A 112 6.55 -13.51 20.85
CA THR A 112 6.74 -13.99 22.22
C THR A 112 6.95 -15.51 22.22
N LYS A 113 7.73 -16.01 23.22
CA LYS A 113 7.99 -17.46 23.37
C LYS A 113 6.73 -18.29 23.58
N ASP A 114 5.65 -17.66 24.05
CA ASP A 114 4.35 -18.32 24.32
C ASP A 114 3.46 -18.36 23.07
N SER A 115 3.88 -17.72 21.98
CA SER A 115 3.12 -17.70 20.72
C SER A 115 3.14 -19.08 20.03
N PRO A 116 2.05 -19.47 19.35
CA PRO A 116 1.97 -20.73 18.60
C PRO A 116 3.12 -20.92 17.61
N SER A 117 3.53 -19.86 16.94
CA SER A 117 4.61 -19.90 15.94
C SER A 117 6.02 -19.88 16.54
N ALA A 118 6.18 -19.74 17.86
CA ALA A 118 7.48 -19.78 18.51
C ALA A 118 8.23 -21.12 18.32
N ALA A 119 7.49 -22.20 18.02
CA ALA A 119 8.07 -23.50 17.66
C ALA A 119 8.93 -23.46 16.38
N ASN A 120 8.69 -22.46 15.51
CA ASN A 120 9.42 -22.23 14.26
C ASN A 120 10.56 -21.22 14.42
N ALA A 121 11.04 -21.02 15.64
CA ALA A 121 12.08 -20.04 15.96
C ALA A 121 13.38 -20.27 15.17
N GLU A 122 13.97 -19.20 14.66
CA GLU A 122 15.29 -19.21 14.03
C GLU A 122 16.37 -19.20 15.11
N ILE A 123 16.95 -20.37 15.39
CA ILE A 123 17.91 -20.60 16.48
C ILE A 123 19.23 -19.84 16.24
N SER A 124 19.55 -19.52 15.00
CA SER A 124 20.79 -18.80 14.66
C SER A 124 20.77 -17.31 15.03
N MET A 125 19.61 -16.78 15.43
CA MET A 125 19.42 -15.38 15.78
C MET A 125 19.18 -15.22 17.29
N THR A 126 19.99 -14.37 17.92
CA THR A 126 19.77 -13.98 19.31
C THR A 126 18.64 -12.96 19.39
N ALA A 127 17.56 -13.32 20.06
CA ALA A 127 16.43 -12.44 20.33
C ALA A 127 16.49 -11.92 21.79
N PRO A 128 15.83 -10.80 22.10
CA PRO A 128 15.65 -10.33 23.47
C PRO A 128 14.93 -11.38 24.34
N ASP A 129 15.11 -11.27 25.66
CA ASP A 129 14.46 -12.18 26.59
C ASP A 129 12.95 -12.16 26.48
N GLY A 130 12.34 -13.35 26.50
CA GLY A 130 10.92 -13.53 26.31
C GLY A 130 10.47 -13.60 24.84
N TYR A 131 11.37 -13.38 23.86
CA TYR A 131 11.06 -13.36 22.44
C TYR A 131 11.89 -14.35 21.63
N VAL A 132 11.43 -14.62 20.41
CA VAL A 132 12.14 -15.40 19.41
C VAL A 132 11.90 -14.82 18.02
N TYR A 133 12.87 -14.96 17.12
CA TYR A 133 12.68 -14.61 15.71
C TYR A 133 12.07 -15.77 14.96
N VAL A 134 11.01 -15.49 14.23
CA VAL A 134 10.36 -16.46 13.32
C VAL A 134 10.52 -15.96 11.91
N LYS A 135 10.97 -16.85 11.02
CA LYS A 135 11.08 -16.55 9.60
C LYS A 135 9.70 -16.58 8.95
N VAL A 136 9.37 -15.53 8.22
CA VAL A 136 8.11 -15.38 7.50
C VAL A 136 8.31 -15.34 5.99
N THR A 137 7.32 -15.82 5.27
CA THR A 137 7.20 -15.59 3.82
C THR A 137 6.10 -14.57 3.61
N THR A 138 6.42 -13.47 2.98
CA THR A 138 5.50 -12.36 2.76
C THR A 138 4.88 -12.41 1.35
N GLY A 139 3.79 -11.71 1.18
CA GLY A 139 3.11 -11.55 -0.09
C GLY A 139 3.06 -10.09 -0.55
N ILE A 140 1.87 -9.62 -0.91
CA ILE A 140 1.69 -8.21 -1.29
C ILE A 140 1.78 -7.31 -0.07
N SER A 141 2.20 -6.08 -0.30
CA SER A 141 2.28 -5.04 0.75
C SER A 141 1.70 -3.73 0.24
N ASP A 142 1.21 -2.94 1.17
CA ASP A 142 0.91 -1.52 0.98
C ASP A 142 1.86 -0.65 1.84
N ASP A 143 1.49 0.61 2.06
CA ASP A 143 2.31 1.55 2.83
C ASP A 143 2.37 1.19 4.32
N ASP A 144 1.35 0.52 4.87
CA ASP A 144 1.19 0.24 6.29
C ASP A 144 1.37 -1.24 6.63
N TYR A 145 0.89 -2.16 5.77
CA TYR A 145 0.77 -3.59 6.05
C TYR A 145 1.40 -4.46 4.97
N ILE A 146 1.83 -5.65 5.39
CA ILE A 146 2.34 -6.71 4.51
C ILE A 146 1.61 -8.03 4.78
N GLU A 147 1.23 -8.71 3.71
CA GLU A 147 0.65 -10.06 3.77
C GLU A 147 1.67 -11.06 4.28
N VAL A 148 1.26 -11.96 5.16
CA VAL A 148 2.03 -13.12 5.61
C VAL A 148 1.44 -14.38 5.00
N LYS A 149 2.20 -15.03 4.13
CA LYS A 149 1.82 -16.31 3.50
C LYS A 149 2.12 -17.52 4.37
N SER A 150 3.22 -17.44 5.16
CA SER A 150 3.61 -18.51 6.07
C SER A 150 4.59 -18.01 7.14
N GLY A 151 4.71 -18.79 8.21
CA GLY A 151 5.62 -18.51 9.32
C GLY A 151 4.91 -18.07 10.59
N LEU A 152 3.79 -17.37 10.48
CA LEU A 152 2.96 -16.95 11.62
C LEU A 152 1.56 -17.60 11.55
N GLN A 153 0.89 -17.57 12.70
CA GLN A 153 -0.49 -18.03 12.85
C GLN A 153 -1.33 -16.95 13.53
N GLU A 154 -2.65 -17.04 13.33
CA GLU A 154 -3.58 -16.20 14.05
C GLU A 154 -3.45 -16.46 15.57
N GLY A 155 -3.38 -15.37 16.35
CA GLY A 155 -3.16 -15.43 17.79
C GLY A 155 -1.71 -15.31 18.22
N ASP A 156 -0.74 -15.23 17.31
CA ASP A 156 0.64 -14.89 17.65
C ASP A 156 0.73 -13.46 18.22
N THR A 157 1.50 -13.29 19.27
CA THR A 157 1.82 -11.98 19.82
C THR A 157 3.16 -11.53 19.27
N ILE A 158 3.14 -10.44 18.51
CA ILE A 158 4.33 -9.85 17.86
C ILE A 158 4.82 -8.63 18.63
N ALA A 159 6.12 -8.40 18.63
CA ALA A 159 6.73 -7.18 19.12
C ALA A 159 7.37 -6.41 17.99
N TYR A 160 7.07 -5.13 17.90
CA TYR A 160 7.68 -4.21 16.93
C TYR A 160 7.69 -2.79 17.49
N ASP A 161 8.63 -1.99 17.03
CA ASP A 161 8.71 -0.59 17.39
C ASP A 161 7.80 0.24 16.50
N ASN A 162 6.84 0.92 17.09
CA ASN A 162 5.91 1.82 16.39
C ASN A 162 6.43 3.28 16.39
N SER A 163 7.57 3.54 17.00
CA SER A 163 8.27 4.82 16.91
C SER A 163 9.19 4.79 15.69
N SER A 164 9.32 5.92 14.99
CA SER A 164 10.27 6.13 13.89
C SER A 164 11.74 6.16 14.35
N VAL A 165 12.03 5.55 15.50
CA VAL A 165 13.35 5.46 16.11
C VAL A 165 14.07 4.23 15.55
N SER A 166 15.32 4.41 15.20
CA SER A 166 16.20 3.36 14.67
C SER A 166 16.17 2.08 15.52
N ALA A 167 16.25 0.93 14.87
CA ALA A 167 16.35 -0.38 15.55
C ALA A 167 17.45 -0.42 16.64
N THR A 168 18.47 0.43 16.55
CA THR A 168 19.54 0.60 17.52
C THR A 168 19.03 1.18 18.85
N ASP A 169 18.08 2.11 18.80
CA ASP A 169 17.52 2.76 20.00
C ASP A 169 16.53 1.83 20.73
N PHE A 170 15.84 0.95 20.00
CA PHE A 170 14.98 -0.08 20.58
C PHE A 170 15.81 -1.06 21.45
N TYR A 171 16.92 -1.57 20.92
CA TYR A 171 17.81 -2.45 21.67
C TYR A 171 18.47 -1.76 22.87
N SER A 172 18.84 -0.48 22.74
CA SER A 172 19.43 0.31 23.81
C SER A 172 18.45 0.55 24.97
N ASN A 173 17.20 0.84 24.65
CA ASN A 173 16.16 1.10 25.66
C ASN A 173 15.72 -0.19 26.37
N MET A 174 15.74 -1.33 25.67
CA MET A 174 15.39 -2.64 26.21
C MET A 174 16.50 -3.20 27.11
N MET A 175 17.77 -2.95 26.80
CA MET A 175 18.92 -3.29 27.66
C MET A 175 18.97 -2.43 28.92
N ALA A 176 18.61 -1.15 28.83
CA ALA A 176 18.58 -0.25 30.01
C ALA A 176 17.49 -0.62 31.03
N SER A 177 16.40 -1.27 30.58
CA SER A 177 15.36 -1.76 31.51
C SER A 177 15.68 -3.12 32.14
N ALA A 178 16.66 -3.86 31.65
CA ALA A 178 17.08 -5.15 32.22
C ALA A 178 18.15 -5.03 33.35
N GLU A 179 18.79 -3.86 33.47
CA GLU A 179 19.81 -3.60 34.52
C GLU A 179 19.26 -2.95 35.80
N GLY A 180 17.92 -2.75 35.88
CA GLY A 180 17.28 -1.99 36.96
C GLY A 180 16.68 -2.79 38.14
N ASP A 181 16.79 -4.13 38.19
CA ASP A 181 16.14 -4.97 39.18
C ASP A 181 17.15 -5.75 40.12
N ASP A 182 18.31 -5.19 40.35
CA ASP A 182 19.24 -5.71 41.40
C ASP A 182 19.62 -4.60 42.38
N GLU A 183 18.67 -4.22 43.27
CA GLU A 183 18.99 -3.67 44.62
C GLU A 183 17.90 -4.06 45.60
#